data_523f1137be55a5072d4caf06c9333acb
#
_entry.id   523f1137be55a5072d4caf06c9333acb
#
_cell.length_a   1.000
_cell.length_b   1.000
_cell.length_c   1.000
_cell.angle_alpha   90.00
_cell.angle_beta   90.00
_cell.angle_gamma   90.00
#
_symmetry.space_group_name_H-M   'P 1'
#
loop_
_entity.id
_entity.type
_entity.pdbx_description
1 polymer ?
#
loop_
_entity_poly.entity_id
_entity_poly.type
_entity_poly.pdbx_seq_one_letter_code
_entity_poly.pdbx_strand_id
1 'polypeptide(L)'
;MNAIYRMKAIMVKEFRQLSRDRITFGMVVMIPLIQLLLFGYAINTDIRDIPVAVVDQSESTAGRILTESVKVTQVVSVTQRYATAEEAAQAIQDGIVRAALILPNDLTQRMAQGRPLGQWIVDGSDTMISAAILGLQTMPLTDFDFQIRRKPTQTFEVALYYNPSRRSAVNIVPGLLGVILTMTMILFTSAAIVRERERGNLELLITTPVRSFELMVAKIVPYIFVGLIQVFIILGLGHIIFGVPINGSVAQILLGTLLFIAASLILGLVISTIAKTQLQAMQMTVFILLPSILLSGFMFPYEGMPVAAQWIAEVLPATHFMRMIRGIVLRGADLFDLWRDTLWMIGFTLLGLIIASTRFKKSLD
;
A
#
# COMPACT_ATOMS: atom_id res chain seq x y z
N MET A 1 -13.30 -19.44 41.19
CA MET A 1 -12.20 -19.42 40.22
C MET A 1 -12.02 -17.99 39.70
N ASN A 2 -10.81 -17.41 39.86
CA ASN A 2 -10.59 -16.01 39.49
C ASN A 2 -10.72 -15.81 37.96
N ALA A 3 -11.19 -14.63 37.53
CA ALA A 3 -11.34 -14.25 36.12
C ALA A 3 -10.07 -14.53 35.28
N ILE A 4 -8.89 -14.24 35.87
CA ILE A 4 -7.59 -14.45 35.23
C ILE A 4 -7.34 -15.94 34.89
N TYR A 5 -7.70 -16.86 35.77
CA TYR A 5 -7.54 -18.30 35.53
C TYR A 5 -8.45 -18.80 34.40
N ARG A 6 -9.69 -18.28 34.32
CA ARG A 6 -10.63 -18.62 33.24
C ARG A 6 -10.12 -18.10 31.89
N MET A 7 -9.68 -16.85 31.84
CA MET A 7 -9.08 -16.27 30.61
C MET A 7 -7.83 -17.05 30.18
N LYS A 8 -6.93 -17.38 31.10
CA LYS A 8 -5.73 -18.18 30.82
C LYS A 8 -6.07 -19.54 30.24
N ALA A 9 -7.07 -20.23 30.78
CA ALA A 9 -7.50 -21.54 30.27
C ALA A 9 -8.02 -21.46 28.81
N ILE A 10 -8.83 -20.42 28.50
CA ILE A 10 -9.33 -20.18 27.16
C ILE A 10 -8.15 -19.83 26.21
N MET A 11 -7.26 -18.92 26.61
CA MET A 11 -6.08 -18.57 25.79
C MET A 11 -5.23 -19.79 25.48
N VAL A 12 -4.93 -20.65 26.46
CA VAL A 12 -4.14 -21.87 26.23
C VAL A 12 -4.86 -22.81 25.27
N LYS A 13 -6.20 -22.96 25.39
CA LYS A 13 -7.00 -23.74 24.43
C LYS A 13 -6.85 -23.19 23.02
N GLU A 14 -7.04 -21.88 22.84
CA GLU A 14 -6.95 -21.22 21.52
C GLU A 14 -5.54 -21.34 20.91
N PHE A 15 -4.47 -21.12 21.72
CA PHE A 15 -3.10 -21.35 21.27
C PHE A 15 -2.83 -22.77 20.81
N ARG A 16 -3.32 -23.77 21.58
CA ARG A 16 -3.18 -25.17 21.19
C ARG A 16 -3.97 -25.52 19.93
N GLN A 17 -5.13 -24.92 19.76
CA GLN A 17 -5.96 -25.11 18.58
C GLN A 17 -5.24 -24.50 17.34
N LEU A 18 -4.72 -23.28 17.46
CA LEU A 18 -4.00 -22.61 16.40
C LEU A 18 -2.71 -23.35 16.02
N SER A 19 -1.93 -23.82 17.01
CA SER A 19 -0.68 -24.55 16.76
C SER A 19 -0.87 -25.94 16.13
N ARG A 20 -2.05 -26.54 16.31
CA ARG A 20 -2.39 -27.84 15.70
C ARG A 20 -2.97 -27.70 14.29
N ASP A 21 -3.48 -26.54 13.95
CA ASP A 21 -4.02 -26.24 12.62
C ASP A 21 -2.87 -25.81 11.68
N ARG A 22 -2.20 -26.84 11.10
CA ARG A 22 -1.06 -26.64 10.20
C ARG A 22 -1.41 -25.82 8.97
N ILE A 23 -2.65 -25.91 8.50
CA ILE A 23 -3.11 -25.17 7.31
C ILE A 23 -3.24 -23.68 7.65
N THR A 24 -3.91 -23.35 8.74
CA THR A 24 -4.04 -21.96 9.20
C THR A 24 -2.68 -21.36 9.51
N PHE A 25 -1.79 -22.09 10.19
CA PHE A 25 -0.44 -21.62 10.48
C PHE A 25 0.39 -21.39 9.19
N GLY A 26 0.29 -22.34 8.24
CA GLY A 26 0.91 -22.18 6.93
C GLY A 26 0.41 -20.94 6.19
N MET A 27 -0.89 -20.68 6.19
CA MET A 27 -1.47 -19.49 5.57
C MET A 27 -1.02 -18.19 6.26
N VAL A 28 -0.88 -18.17 7.59
CA VAL A 28 -0.38 -17.01 8.36
C VAL A 28 1.01 -16.57 7.89
N VAL A 29 1.86 -17.50 7.48
CA VAL A 29 3.23 -17.22 7.01
C VAL A 29 3.26 -17.03 5.50
N MET A 30 2.60 -17.93 4.74
CA MET A 30 2.70 -17.96 3.27
C MET A 30 1.96 -16.80 2.60
N ILE A 31 0.79 -16.39 3.13
CA ILE A 31 0.04 -15.27 2.54
C ILE A 31 0.85 -13.97 2.60
N PRO A 32 1.38 -13.52 3.76
CA PRO A 32 2.24 -12.34 3.82
C PRO A 32 3.47 -12.44 2.95
N LEU A 33 4.11 -13.61 2.91
CA LEU A 33 5.30 -13.84 2.10
C LEU A 33 5.00 -13.68 0.60
N ILE A 34 3.97 -14.36 0.11
CA ILE A 34 3.57 -14.29 -1.31
C ILE A 34 3.14 -12.85 -1.66
N GLN A 35 2.35 -12.22 -0.81
CA GLN A 35 1.92 -10.84 -1.04
C GLN A 35 3.10 -9.86 -1.01
N LEU A 36 4.04 -10.02 -0.08
CA LEU A 36 5.25 -9.19 -0.03
C LEU A 36 6.07 -9.32 -1.32
N LEU A 37 6.28 -10.55 -1.79
CA LEU A 37 7.03 -10.78 -3.03
C LEU A 37 6.26 -10.25 -4.25
N LEU A 38 4.97 -10.55 -4.36
CA LEU A 38 4.14 -10.05 -5.46
C LEU A 38 4.12 -8.52 -5.50
N PHE A 39 3.72 -7.88 -4.41
CA PHE A 39 3.58 -6.43 -4.38
C PHE A 39 4.93 -5.71 -4.39
N GLY A 40 5.95 -6.29 -3.74
CA GLY A 40 7.29 -5.70 -3.71
C GLY A 40 8.00 -5.71 -5.07
N TYR A 41 7.78 -6.74 -5.89
CA TYR A 41 8.35 -6.83 -7.23
C TYR A 41 7.40 -6.33 -8.33
N ALA A 42 6.08 -6.59 -8.22
CA ALA A 42 5.13 -6.31 -9.31
C ALA A 42 4.69 -4.84 -9.33
N ILE A 43 4.54 -4.18 -8.17
CA ILE A 43 4.20 -2.77 -8.13
C ILE A 43 5.48 -1.94 -8.23
N ASN A 44 5.89 -1.69 -9.46
CA ASN A 44 6.95 -0.75 -9.75
C ASN A 44 6.34 0.57 -10.23
N THR A 45 6.41 1.61 -9.41
CA THR A 45 5.99 2.97 -9.78
C THR A 45 7.09 3.73 -10.52
N ASP A 46 8.31 3.18 -10.58
CA ASP A 46 9.42 3.69 -11.37
C ASP A 46 9.37 3.03 -12.76
N ILE A 47 8.53 3.59 -13.62
CA ILE A 47 8.30 3.04 -14.95
C ILE A 47 9.55 3.27 -15.78
N ARG A 48 10.12 2.19 -16.29
CA ARG A 48 11.28 2.16 -17.19
C ARG A 48 10.95 1.41 -18.46
N ASP A 49 11.80 1.62 -19.48
CA ASP A 49 11.70 0.93 -20.76
C ASP A 49 10.35 1.04 -21.46
N ILE A 50 9.68 2.22 -21.33
CA ILE A 50 8.45 2.49 -22.06
C ILE A 50 8.72 2.38 -23.56
N PRO A 51 8.04 1.49 -24.30
CA PRO A 51 8.25 1.36 -25.75
C PRO A 51 7.77 2.62 -26.45
N VAL A 52 8.70 3.32 -27.14
CA VAL A 52 8.39 4.55 -27.88
C VAL A 52 8.89 4.49 -29.29
N ALA A 53 8.23 5.27 -30.16
CA ALA A 53 8.69 5.55 -31.51
C ALA A 53 9.47 6.87 -31.55
N VAL A 54 10.36 7.00 -32.55
CA VAL A 54 11.02 8.26 -32.90
C VAL A 54 10.72 8.58 -34.35
N VAL A 55 10.30 9.81 -34.58
CA VAL A 55 10.13 10.43 -35.90
C VAL A 55 11.15 11.57 -35.99
N ASP A 56 12.33 11.31 -36.59
CA ASP A 56 13.36 12.32 -36.75
C ASP A 56 13.31 12.88 -38.18
N GLN A 57 12.59 14.00 -38.33
CA GLN A 57 12.49 14.72 -39.62
C GLN A 57 13.71 15.66 -39.85
N SER A 58 14.53 15.86 -38.83
CA SER A 58 15.67 16.76 -38.94
C SER A 58 16.86 16.12 -39.65
N GLU A 59 16.97 14.78 -39.62
CA GLU A 59 18.09 13.98 -40.13
C GLU A 59 19.48 14.52 -39.68
N SER A 60 19.49 15.27 -38.58
CA SER A 60 20.65 16.02 -38.09
C SER A 60 21.42 15.23 -37.03
N THR A 61 22.69 15.63 -36.81
CA THR A 61 23.49 15.12 -35.68
C THR A 61 22.83 15.48 -34.35
N ALA A 62 22.17 16.63 -34.25
CA ALA A 62 21.44 17.07 -33.06
C ALA A 62 20.24 16.16 -32.75
N GLY A 63 19.48 15.74 -33.78
CA GLY A 63 18.38 14.80 -33.61
C GLY A 63 18.83 13.44 -33.07
N ARG A 64 19.98 12.94 -33.58
CA ARG A 64 20.57 11.69 -33.08
C ARG A 64 21.02 11.80 -31.63
N ILE A 65 21.68 12.89 -31.24
CA ILE A 65 22.12 13.14 -29.85
C ILE A 65 20.90 13.23 -28.92
N LEU A 66 19.84 13.98 -29.30
CA LEU A 66 18.60 14.05 -28.51
C LEU A 66 17.96 12.68 -28.30
N THR A 67 17.90 11.88 -29.36
CA THR A 67 17.36 10.52 -29.27
C THR A 67 18.17 9.64 -28.30
N GLU A 68 19.50 9.72 -28.36
CA GLU A 68 20.37 8.96 -27.43
C GLU A 68 20.28 9.51 -26.00
N SER A 69 20.22 10.83 -25.80
CA SER A 69 20.05 11.42 -24.48
C SER A 69 18.73 10.97 -23.82
N VAL A 70 17.65 10.86 -24.61
CA VAL A 70 16.37 10.34 -24.12
C VAL A 70 16.47 8.87 -23.72
N LYS A 71 17.18 8.03 -24.49
CA LYS A 71 17.41 6.62 -24.14
C LYS A 71 18.21 6.47 -22.85
N VAL A 72 19.24 7.29 -22.63
CA VAL A 72 20.09 7.24 -21.43
C VAL A 72 19.27 7.47 -20.16
N THR A 73 18.11 8.13 -20.22
CA THR A 73 17.22 8.28 -19.06
C THR A 73 16.66 6.95 -18.55
N GLN A 74 16.69 5.89 -19.37
CA GLN A 74 16.06 4.59 -19.10
C GLN A 74 14.55 4.63 -18.82
N VAL A 75 13.92 5.78 -18.93
CA VAL A 75 12.46 5.93 -18.83
C VAL A 75 11.79 5.34 -20.07
N VAL A 76 12.42 5.53 -21.23
CA VAL A 76 11.89 5.09 -22.53
C VAL A 76 12.88 4.19 -23.26
N SER A 77 12.34 3.23 -24.02
CA SER A 77 13.07 2.36 -24.94
C SER A 77 12.59 2.64 -26.36
N VAL A 78 13.51 3.11 -27.22
CA VAL A 78 13.15 3.38 -28.62
C VAL A 78 13.09 2.07 -29.39
N THR A 79 11.88 1.59 -29.63
CA THR A 79 11.60 0.29 -30.28
C THR A 79 11.33 0.44 -31.77
N GLN A 80 10.80 1.60 -32.21
CA GLN A 80 10.39 1.84 -33.60
C GLN A 80 10.87 3.21 -34.08
N ARG A 81 11.03 3.34 -35.40
CA ARG A 81 11.27 4.60 -36.08
C ARG A 81 10.32 4.71 -37.24
N TYR A 82 9.66 5.87 -37.39
CA TYR A 82 8.73 6.17 -38.45
C TYR A 82 9.15 7.43 -39.19
N ALA A 83 8.70 7.57 -40.44
CA ALA A 83 9.00 8.73 -41.26
C ALA A 83 8.06 9.91 -40.94
N THR A 84 6.82 9.62 -40.57
CA THR A 84 5.80 10.64 -40.33
C THR A 84 5.18 10.53 -38.93
N ALA A 85 4.61 11.66 -38.46
CA ALA A 85 3.91 11.72 -37.20
C ALA A 85 2.60 10.90 -37.24
N GLU A 86 1.96 10.80 -38.40
CA GLU A 86 0.75 10.04 -38.62
C GLU A 86 0.99 8.53 -38.44
N GLU A 87 2.09 8.01 -39.00
CA GLU A 87 2.48 6.60 -38.82
C GLU A 87 2.75 6.30 -37.34
N ALA A 88 3.43 7.21 -36.64
CA ALA A 88 3.69 7.06 -35.21
C ALA A 88 2.41 7.13 -34.38
N ALA A 89 1.47 8.02 -34.72
CA ALA A 89 0.15 8.09 -34.07
C ALA A 89 -0.65 6.83 -34.29
N GLN A 90 -0.62 6.25 -35.50
CA GLN A 90 -1.26 4.97 -35.79
C GLN A 90 -0.66 3.84 -34.96
N ALA A 91 0.67 3.81 -34.82
CA ALA A 91 1.35 2.81 -33.99
C ALA A 91 0.99 2.93 -32.48
N ILE A 92 0.68 4.14 -32.01
CA ILE A 92 0.14 4.35 -30.66
C ILE A 92 -1.28 3.79 -30.57
N GLN A 93 -2.12 4.07 -31.56
CA GLN A 93 -3.49 3.56 -31.61
C GLN A 93 -3.53 2.02 -31.67
N ASP A 94 -2.60 1.41 -32.38
CA ASP A 94 -2.46 -0.04 -32.49
C ASP A 94 -1.79 -0.68 -31.24
N GLY A 95 -1.34 0.15 -30.29
CA GLY A 95 -0.68 -0.31 -29.05
C GLY A 95 0.73 -0.86 -29.23
N ILE A 96 1.35 -0.65 -30.39
CA ILE A 96 2.72 -1.09 -30.71
C ILE A 96 3.73 -0.30 -29.87
N VAL A 97 3.48 1.01 -29.72
CA VAL A 97 4.26 1.92 -28.86
C VAL A 97 3.31 2.70 -27.95
N ARG A 98 3.84 3.22 -26.84
CA ARG A 98 3.07 4.01 -25.87
C ARG A 98 3.22 5.51 -26.05
N ALA A 99 4.26 5.94 -26.74
CA ALA A 99 4.47 7.33 -27.09
C ALA A 99 5.36 7.47 -28.33
N ALA A 100 5.41 8.67 -28.89
CA ALA A 100 6.29 9.00 -29.98
C ALA A 100 6.96 10.36 -29.74
N LEU A 101 8.27 10.41 -29.95
CA LEU A 101 9.06 11.64 -29.97
C LEU A 101 9.18 12.13 -31.43
N ILE A 102 8.67 13.31 -31.70
CA ILE A 102 8.74 13.94 -33.01
C ILE A 102 9.78 15.07 -32.97
N LEU A 103 10.82 14.94 -33.77
CA LEU A 103 11.85 15.93 -33.96
C LEU A 103 11.62 16.60 -35.32
N PRO A 104 11.31 17.91 -35.37
CA PRO A 104 10.97 18.61 -36.60
C PRO A 104 12.19 18.90 -37.45
N ASN A 105 12.01 19.17 -38.75
CA ASN A 105 13.05 19.49 -39.68
C ASN A 105 13.79 20.81 -39.36
N ASP A 106 13.15 21.76 -38.66
CA ASP A 106 13.72 23.02 -38.21
C ASP A 106 14.43 22.93 -36.85
N LEU A 107 14.81 21.72 -36.39
CA LEU A 107 15.39 21.46 -35.06
C LEU A 107 16.57 22.40 -34.71
N THR A 108 17.51 22.55 -35.62
CA THR A 108 18.70 23.40 -35.41
C THR A 108 18.31 24.88 -35.20
N GLN A 109 17.33 25.35 -35.97
CA GLN A 109 16.84 26.71 -35.84
C GLN A 109 16.10 26.90 -34.49
N ARG A 110 15.28 25.92 -34.05
CA ARG A 110 14.61 25.94 -32.75
C ARG A 110 15.63 25.96 -31.61
N MET A 111 16.70 25.19 -31.71
CA MET A 111 17.79 25.23 -30.73
C MET A 111 18.39 26.65 -30.60
N ALA A 112 18.68 27.32 -31.71
CA ALA A 112 19.22 28.68 -31.70
C ALA A 112 18.21 29.71 -31.12
N GLN A 113 16.93 29.48 -31.30
CA GLN A 113 15.83 30.37 -30.82
C GLN A 113 15.37 30.07 -29.42
N GLY A 114 15.83 28.99 -28.76
CA GLY A 114 15.37 28.57 -27.44
C GLY A 114 13.91 28.09 -27.45
N ARG A 115 13.43 27.59 -28.59
CA ARG A 115 12.09 27.00 -28.74
C ARG A 115 12.09 25.52 -28.37
N PRO A 116 10.93 24.90 -28.08
CA PRO A 116 10.83 23.47 -27.85
C PRO A 116 11.45 22.65 -29.01
N LEU A 117 12.32 21.70 -28.67
CA LEU A 117 13.11 20.97 -29.65
C LEU A 117 12.34 19.86 -30.34
N GLY A 118 11.28 19.38 -29.72
CA GLY A 118 10.43 18.33 -30.24
C GLY A 118 9.10 18.31 -29.51
N GLN A 119 8.27 17.34 -29.93
CA GLN A 119 6.96 17.11 -29.35
C GLN A 119 6.84 15.63 -28.96
N TRP A 120 6.31 15.38 -27.78
CA TRP A 120 5.85 14.06 -27.39
C TRP A 120 4.37 13.90 -27.72
N ILE A 121 4.01 12.83 -28.46
CA ILE A 121 2.65 12.31 -28.56
C ILE A 121 2.59 11.12 -27.60
N VAL A 122 1.65 11.10 -26.66
CA VAL A 122 1.60 10.12 -25.58
C VAL A 122 0.23 9.48 -25.52
N ASP A 123 0.19 8.18 -25.30
CA ASP A 123 -1.03 7.45 -24.95
C ASP A 123 -1.53 7.91 -23.57
N GLY A 124 -2.53 8.79 -23.55
CA GLY A 124 -3.14 9.34 -22.35
C GLY A 124 -4.04 8.37 -21.58
N SER A 125 -4.29 7.16 -22.11
CA SER A 125 -5.11 6.16 -21.45
C SER A 125 -4.43 5.58 -20.20
N ASP A 126 -3.09 5.59 -20.15
CA ASP A 126 -2.29 5.20 -18.99
C ASP A 126 -1.69 6.43 -18.33
N THR A 127 -2.24 6.78 -17.16
CA THR A 127 -1.82 7.97 -16.40
C THR A 127 -0.40 7.87 -15.86
N MET A 128 0.10 6.67 -15.58
CA MET A 128 1.45 6.47 -15.05
C MET A 128 2.50 6.64 -16.16
N ILE A 129 2.25 6.07 -17.34
CA ILE A 129 3.11 6.26 -18.51
C ILE A 129 3.14 7.74 -18.91
N SER A 130 1.97 8.38 -18.95
CA SER A 130 1.86 9.81 -19.26
C SER A 130 2.67 10.68 -18.29
N ALA A 131 2.57 10.41 -16.98
CA ALA A 131 3.33 11.14 -15.97
C ALA A 131 4.84 10.94 -16.10
N ALA A 132 5.30 9.72 -16.43
CA ALA A 132 6.71 9.41 -16.62
C ALA A 132 7.28 10.19 -17.82
N ILE A 133 6.57 10.25 -18.94
CA ILE A 133 7.00 10.98 -20.14
C ILE A 133 6.91 12.49 -19.94
N LEU A 134 5.89 13.00 -19.21
CA LEU A 134 5.82 14.41 -18.83
C LEU A 134 7.04 14.84 -18.00
N GLY A 135 7.62 13.95 -17.22
CA GLY A 135 8.87 14.18 -16.49
C GLY A 135 10.07 14.45 -17.40
N LEU A 136 10.02 14.01 -18.67
CA LEU A 136 11.08 14.26 -19.66
C LEU A 136 10.99 15.65 -20.30
N GLN A 137 9.93 16.44 -20.08
CA GLN A 137 9.81 17.80 -20.63
C GLN A 137 10.94 18.74 -20.19
N THR A 138 11.48 18.53 -19.00
CA THR A 138 12.52 19.37 -18.39
C THR A 138 13.88 18.66 -18.33
N MET A 139 14.14 17.74 -19.27
CA MET A 139 15.39 17.00 -19.31
C MET A 139 16.58 17.96 -19.48
N PRO A 140 17.62 17.91 -18.61
CA PRO A 140 18.80 18.74 -18.77
C PRO A 140 19.61 18.28 -19.98
N LEU A 141 19.78 19.14 -20.95
CA LEU A 141 20.59 18.91 -22.16
C LEU A 141 22.05 19.30 -21.88
N THR A 142 22.73 18.53 -21.03
CA THR A 142 24.11 18.83 -20.60
C THR A 142 25.15 18.54 -21.65
N ASP A 143 24.85 17.71 -22.66
CA ASP A 143 25.81 17.23 -23.66
C ASP A 143 25.88 18.10 -24.93
N PHE A 144 25.07 19.16 -24.99
CA PHE A 144 25.20 20.12 -26.11
C PHE A 144 26.19 21.21 -25.74
N ASP A 145 27.39 21.10 -26.22
CA ASP A 145 28.46 22.13 -26.16
C ASP A 145 28.13 23.34 -27.09
N PHE A 146 26.87 23.72 -27.10
CA PHE A 146 26.44 24.97 -27.71
C PHE A 146 26.40 26.05 -26.65
N GLN A 147 27.07 27.16 -26.88
CA GLN A 147 27.12 28.38 -26.07
C GLN A 147 25.74 29.01 -25.79
N ILE A 148 24.73 28.20 -25.51
CA ILE A 148 23.43 28.64 -25.01
C ILE A 148 23.57 28.90 -23.52
N ARG A 149 24.06 30.09 -23.17
CA ARG A 149 24.15 30.64 -21.81
C ARG A 149 22.80 30.89 -21.16
N ARG A 150 21.84 30.04 -21.34
CA ARG A 150 20.65 30.00 -20.52
C ARG A 150 20.49 28.58 -19.97
N LYS A 151 21.15 28.32 -18.82
CA LYS A 151 20.66 27.27 -17.91
C LYS A 151 19.15 27.47 -17.77
N PRO A 152 18.32 26.45 -17.97
CA PRO A 152 16.93 26.54 -17.49
C PRO A 152 17.05 26.90 -16.02
N THR A 153 16.63 28.10 -15.67
CA THR A 153 16.65 28.58 -14.29
C THR A 153 15.62 27.72 -13.57
N GLN A 154 16.11 26.68 -12.88
CA GLN A 154 15.28 25.97 -11.92
C GLN A 154 14.85 27.02 -10.91
N THR A 155 13.58 27.33 -10.89
CA THR A 155 13.02 28.33 -9.96
C THR A 155 13.15 27.84 -8.52
N PHE A 156 13.15 26.51 -8.31
CA PHE A 156 13.28 25.88 -7.01
C PHE A 156 14.20 24.65 -7.09
N GLU A 157 15.05 24.49 -6.08
CA GLU A 157 15.79 23.27 -5.84
C GLU A 157 14.90 22.28 -5.07
N VAL A 158 14.76 21.04 -5.53
CA VAL A 158 13.94 20.02 -4.90
C VAL A 158 14.86 18.99 -4.26
N ALA A 159 14.86 18.92 -2.92
CA ALA A 159 15.53 17.89 -2.15
C ALA A 159 14.53 16.80 -1.73
N LEU A 160 14.79 15.55 -2.10
CA LEU A 160 13.95 14.41 -1.72
C LEU A 160 14.52 13.75 -0.47
N TYR A 161 13.75 13.82 0.65
CA TYR A 161 14.10 13.16 1.89
C TYR A 161 13.47 11.76 1.97
N TYR A 162 14.04 10.90 2.81
CA TYR A 162 13.53 9.55 3.19
C TYR A 162 13.48 8.50 2.07
N ASN A 163 13.31 8.87 0.81
CA ASN A 163 13.40 7.97 -0.34
C ASN A 163 13.96 8.71 -1.57
N PRO A 164 15.24 9.16 -1.54
CA PRO A 164 15.84 9.92 -2.64
C PRO A 164 15.83 9.15 -3.96
N SER A 165 15.99 7.84 -3.90
CA SER A 165 16.00 6.95 -5.08
C SER A 165 14.62 6.63 -5.62
N ARG A 166 13.55 7.18 -5.04
CA ARG A 166 12.13 6.95 -5.41
C ARG A 166 11.75 5.47 -5.54
N ARG A 167 12.39 4.57 -4.78
CA ARG A 167 12.11 3.14 -4.85
C ARG A 167 10.71 2.84 -4.37
N SER A 168 9.93 2.15 -5.21
CA SER A 168 8.52 1.81 -4.95
C SER A 168 8.36 0.95 -3.70
N ALA A 169 9.26 -0.03 -3.50
CA ALA A 169 9.22 -0.93 -2.35
C ALA A 169 9.27 -0.20 -1.00
N VAL A 170 9.99 0.93 -0.91
CA VAL A 170 10.09 1.75 0.32
C VAL A 170 8.71 2.24 0.77
N ASN A 171 7.85 2.59 -0.18
CA ASN A 171 6.49 3.05 0.12
C ASN A 171 5.49 1.90 0.26
N ILE A 172 5.65 0.84 -0.57
CA ILE A 172 4.70 -0.26 -0.67
C ILE A 172 4.80 -1.19 0.54
N VAL A 173 6.00 -1.56 1.00
CA VAL A 173 6.17 -2.56 2.06
C VAL A 173 5.52 -2.15 3.39
N PRO A 174 5.73 -0.93 3.94
CA PRO A 174 5.02 -0.50 5.14
C PRO A 174 3.50 -0.44 4.93
N GLY A 175 3.06 -0.05 3.73
CA GLY A 175 1.64 -0.02 3.39
C GLY A 175 1.01 -1.40 3.31
N LEU A 176 1.72 -2.35 2.72
CA LEU A 176 1.28 -3.74 2.60
C LEU A 176 1.06 -4.40 3.97
N LEU A 177 1.86 -4.01 4.96
CA LEU A 177 1.67 -4.45 6.35
C LEU A 177 0.26 -4.12 6.85
N GLY A 178 -0.22 -2.88 6.60
CA GLY A 178 -1.58 -2.46 6.98
C GLY A 178 -2.65 -3.28 6.27
N VAL A 179 -2.50 -3.54 4.98
CA VAL A 179 -3.45 -4.34 4.19
C VAL A 179 -3.53 -5.77 4.70
N ILE A 180 -2.37 -6.42 4.89
CA ILE A 180 -2.30 -7.81 5.35
C ILE A 180 -2.87 -7.97 6.75
N LEU A 181 -2.50 -7.09 7.69
CA LEU A 181 -3.03 -7.12 9.04
C LEU A 181 -4.54 -6.86 9.08
N THR A 182 -5.05 -5.90 8.29
CA THR A 182 -6.49 -5.65 8.18
C THR A 182 -7.21 -6.94 7.76
N MET A 183 -6.77 -7.55 6.66
CA MET A 183 -7.39 -8.76 6.13
C MET A 183 -7.35 -9.91 7.13
N THR A 184 -6.16 -10.23 7.64
CA THR A 184 -5.96 -11.42 8.46
C THR A 184 -6.59 -11.27 9.85
N MET A 185 -6.46 -10.12 10.50
CA MET A 185 -6.98 -9.91 11.85
C MET A 185 -8.51 -9.90 11.86
N ILE A 186 -9.14 -9.18 10.91
CA ILE A 186 -10.60 -9.13 10.81
C ILE A 186 -11.14 -10.53 10.48
N LEU A 187 -10.56 -11.20 9.47
CA LEU A 187 -11.03 -12.50 9.01
C LEU A 187 -10.91 -13.56 10.12
N PHE A 188 -9.73 -13.66 10.75
CA PHE A 188 -9.51 -14.68 11.78
C PHE A 188 -10.42 -14.48 12.98
N THR A 189 -10.58 -13.23 13.46
CA THR A 189 -11.43 -12.97 14.62
C THR A 189 -12.90 -13.21 14.30
N SER A 190 -13.39 -12.68 13.18
CA SER A 190 -14.81 -12.84 12.81
C SER A 190 -15.16 -14.30 12.54
N ALA A 191 -14.33 -15.00 11.75
CA ALA A 191 -14.56 -16.40 11.40
C ALA A 191 -14.46 -17.33 12.63
N ALA A 192 -13.51 -17.09 13.55
CA ALA A 192 -13.34 -17.95 14.74
C ALA A 192 -14.57 -17.90 15.67
N ILE A 193 -15.17 -16.72 15.85
CA ILE A 193 -16.33 -16.56 16.72
C ILE A 193 -17.60 -17.10 16.06
N VAL A 194 -17.78 -16.78 14.77
CA VAL A 194 -18.96 -17.25 14.03
C VAL A 194 -18.94 -18.78 13.87
N ARG A 195 -17.75 -19.38 13.66
CA ARG A 195 -17.57 -20.85 13.63
C ARG A 195 -18.04 -21.53 14.90
N GLU A 196 -17.75 -20.94 16.07
CA GLU A 196 -18.23 -21.52 17.34
C GLU A 196 -19.75 -21.38 17.50
N ARG A 197 -20.33 -20.31 16.97
CA ARG A 197 -21.79 -20.13 16.92
C ARG A 197 -22.44 -21.18 16.01
N GLU A 198 -21.93 -21.36 14.78
CA GLU A 198 -22.43 -22.36 13.82
C GLU A 198 -22.37 -23.79 14.35
N ARG A 199 -21.35 -24.10 15.16
CA ARG A 199 -21.18 -25.43 15.77
C ARG A 199 -21.97 -25.65 17.06
N GLY A 200 -22.74 -24.68 17.52
CA GLY A 200 -23.49 -24.76 18.79
C GLY A 200 -22.60 -24.70 20.04
N ASN A 201 -21.28 -24.51 19.90
CA ASN A 201 -20.35 -24.50 21.03
C ASN A 201 -20.56 -23.29 21.96
N LEU A 202 -21.22 -22.23 21.49
CA LEU A 202 -21.59 -21.08 22.31
C LEU A 202 -22.60 -21.46 23.41
N GLU A 203 -23.49 -22.42 23.17
CA GLU A 203 -24.44 -22.91 24.15
C GLU A 203 -23.72 -23.55 25.35
N LEU A 204 -22.67 -24.31 25.10
CA LEU A 204 -21.83 -24.87 26.16
C LEU A 204 -21.10 -23.80 26.96
N LEU A 205 -20.78 -22.65 26.34
CA LEU A 205 -20.14 -21.51 27.03
C LEU A 205 -21.12 -20.74 27.90
N ILE A 206 -22.43 -20.80 27.60
CA ILE A 206 -23.47 -20.18 28.43
C ILE A 206 -23.56 -20.87 29.80
N THR A 207 -23.34 -22.15 29.86
CA THR A 207 -23.36 -22.95 31.12
C THR A 207 -22.11 -22.71 31.99
N THR A 208 -21.08 -22.05 31.46
CA THR A 208 -19.85 -21.74 32.20
C THR A 208 -19.94 -20.38 32.89
N PRO A 209 -19.25 -20.15 34.03
CA PRO A 209 -19.24 -18.87 34.73
C PRO A 209 -18.32 -17.82 34.07
N VAL A 210 -18.00 -17.97 32.76
CA VAL A 210 -17.15 -17.07 31.98
C VAL A 210 -18.01 -15.88 31.53
N ARG A 211 -17.54 -14.65 31.75
CA ARG A 211 -18.17 -13.44 31.22
C ARG A 211 -17.85 -13.24 29.73
N SER A 212 -18.79 -12.63 28.99
CA SER A 212 -18.62 -12.34 27.55
C SER A 212 -17.30 -11.60 27.26
N PHE A 213 -16.97 -10.61 28.09
CA PHE A 213 -15.71 -9.85 27.98
C PHE A 213 -14.45 -10.74 28.16
N GLU A 214 -14.47 -11.65 29.17
CA GLU A 214 -13.37 -12.57 29.42
C GLU A 214 -13.11 -13.50 28.22
N LEU A 215 -14.18 -13.98 27.61
CA LEU A 215 -14.13 -14.79 26.40
C LEU A 215 -13.53 -14.03 25.22
N MET A 216 -14.00 -12.80 24.98
CA MET A 216 -13.53 -11.95 23.88
C MET A 216 -12.06 -11.65 23.99
N VAL A 217 -11.62 -11.16 25.15
CA VAL A 217 -10.19 -10.85 25.39
C VAL A 217 -9.31 -12.10 25.25
N ALA A 218 -9.73 -13.23 25.81
CA ALA A 218 -8.99 -14.47 25.74
C ALA A 218 -8.84 -15.01 24.31
N LYS A 219 -9.81 -14.73 23.42
CA LYS A 219 -9.74 -15.09 21.99
C LYS A 219 -8.86 -14.17 21.17
N ILE A 220 -8.82 -12.88 21.51
CA ILE A 220 -8.04 -11.88 20.78
C ILE A 220 -6.53 -12.09 20.99
N VAL A 221 -6.10 -12.43 22.20
CA VAL A 221 -4.68 -12.54 22.56
C VAL A 221 -3.84 -13.46 21.64
N PRO A 222 -4.27 -14.68 21.27
CA PRO A 222 -3.54 -15.53 20.34
C PRO A 222 -3.36 -14.89 18.96
N TYR A 223 -4.36 -14.17 18.47
CA TYR A 223 -4.27 -13.50 17.17
C TYR A 223 -3.37 -12.26 17.20
N ILE A 224 -3.17 -11.63 18.35
CA ILE A 224 -2.12 -10.60 18.51
C ILE A 224 -0.74 -11.18 18.20
N PHE A 225 -0.44 -12.37 18.70
CA PHE A 225 0.84 -13.05 18.39
C PHE A 225 0.96 -13.37 16.90
N VAL A 226 -0.13 -13.80 16.26
CA VAL A 226 -0.16 -14.02 14.81
C VAL A 226 0.16 -12.73 14.07
N GLY A 227 -0.49 -11.61 14.44
CA GLY A 227 -0.22 -10.32 13.84
C GLY A 227 1.22 -9.86 14.03
N LEU A 228 1.79 -10.04 15.21
CA LEU A 228 3.20 -9.71 15.46
C LEU A 228 4.16 -10.55 14.61
N ILE A 229 3.89 -11.84 14.43
CA ILE A 229 4.69 -12.71 13.53
C ILE A 229 4.63 -12.15 12.10
N GLN A 230 3.46 -11.75 11.62
CA GLN A 230 3.31 -11.14 10.29
C GLN A 230 4.09 -9.83 10.16
N VAL A 231 4.09 -8.99 11.20
CA VAL A 231 4.90 -7.76 11.26
C VAL A 231 6.38 -8.08 11.07
N PHE A 232 6.91 -9.04 11.82
CA PHE A 232 8.31 -9.45 11.70
C PHE A 232 8.64 -10.00 10.32
N ILE A 233 7.76 -10.81 9.73
CA ILE A 233 7.93 -11.35 8.38
C ILE A 233 7.99 -10.20 7.36
N ILE A 234 6.98 -9.31 7.36
CA ILE A 234 6.85 -8.27 6.34
C ILE A 234 7.95 -7.22 6.45
N LEU A 235 8.19 -6.68 7.64
CA LEU A 235 9.21 -5.65 7.82
C LEU A 235 10.62 -6.24 7.76
N GLY A 236 10.85 -7.42 8.34
CA GLY A 236 12.14 -8.09 8.30
C GLY A 236 12.56 -8.47 6.89
N LEU A 237 11.70 -9.17 6.15
CA LEU A 237 11.97 -9.51 4.75
C LEU A 237 11.93 -8.28 3.84
N GLY A 238 11.08 -7.29 4.13
CA GLY A 238 11.06 -6.02 3.43
C GLY A 238 12.38 -5.26 3.55
N HIS A 239 13.00 -5.29 4.73
CA HIS A 239 14.33 -4.75 4.95
C HIS A 239 15.42 -5.56 4.22
N ILE A 240 15.41 -6.88 4.36
CA ILE A 240 16.46 -7.77 3.82
C ILE A 240 16.39 -7.84 2.29
N ILE A 241 15.20 -8.06 1.70
CA ILE A 241 15.03 -8.30 0.26
C ILE A 241 14.96 -6.98 -0.53
N PHE A 242 14.18 -6.02 -0.03
CA PHE A 242 13.92 -4.76 -0.73
C PHE A 242 14.73 -3.58 -0.21
N GLY A 243 15.53 -3.76 0.85
CA GLY A 243 16.34 -2.69 1.43
C GLY A 243 15.50 -1.52 1.95
N VAL A 244 14.30 -1.79 2.48
CA VAL A 244 13.44 -0.75 3.06
C VAL A 244 14.10 -0.20 4.30
N PRO A 245 14.33 1.13 4.41
CA PRO A 245 14.94 1.72 5.58
C PRO A 245 14.01 1.62 6.78
N ILE A 246 14.55 1.29 7.95
CA ILE A 246 13.85 1.31 9.23
C ILE A 246 14.51 2.40 10.08
N ASN A 247 14.02 3.65 9.95
CA ASN A 247 14.60 4.82 10.63
C ASN A 247 14.04 5.00 12.04
N GLY A 248 12.85 4.43 12.31
CA GLY A 248 12.19 4.53 13.61
C GLY A 248 12.63 3.48 14.60
N SER A 249 12.32 3.72 15.87
CA SER A 249 12.56 2.76 16.97
C SER A 249 11.69 1.51 16.81
N VAL A 250 12.27 0.33 16.98
CA VAL A 250 11.55 -0.96 16.97
C VAL A 250 10.41 -0.96 18.00
N ALA A 251 10.60 -0.33 19.16
CA ALA A 251 9.57 -0.22 20.18
C ALA A 251 8.35 0.58 19.69
N GLN A 252 8.57 1.69 19.00
CA GLN A 252 7.51 2.52 18.40
C GLN A 252 6.76 1.76 17.30
N ILE A 253 7.47 1.03 16.46
CA ILE A 253 6.88 0.17 15.44
C ILE A 253 5.99 -0.89 16.08
N LEU A 254 6.48 -1.59 17.11
CA LEU A 254 5.72 -2.62 17.80
C LEU A 254 4.49 -2.06 18.52
N LEU A 255 4.59 -0.91 19.16
CA LEU A 255 3.46 -0.27 19.84
C LEU A 255 2.41 0.21 18.84
N GLY A 256 2.81 0.88 17.76
CA GLY A 256 1.90 1.34 16.73
C GLY A 256 1.19 0.17 16.01
N THR A 257 1.94 -0.88 15.68
CA THR A 257 1.35 -2.09 15.07
C THR A 257 0.47 -2.87 16.04
N LEU A 258 0.83 -2.95 17.32
CA LEU A 258 0.00 -3.60 18.35
C LEU A 258 -1.35 -2.89 18.50
N LEU A 259 -1.34 -1.56 18.47
CA LEU A 259 -2.57 -0.77 18.53
C LEU A 259 -3.45 -1.03 17.29
N PHE A 260 -2.85 -1.12 16.11
CA PHE A 260 -3.58 -1.44 14.88
C PHE A 260 -4.11 -2.88 14.85
N ILE A 261 -3.30 -3.84 15.30
CA ILE A 261 -3.74 -5.23 15.45
C ILE A 261 -4.97 -5.29 16.37
N ALA A 262 -4.92 -4.62 17.52
CA ALA A 262 -6.04 -4.56 18.46
C ALA A 262 -7.31 -3.95 17.80
N ALA A 263 -7.18 -2.83 17.09
CA ALA A 263 -8.28 -2.20 16.38
C ALA A 263 -8.90 -3.12 15.30
N SER A 264 -8.05 -3.81 14.54
CA SER A 264 -8.49 -4.73 13.47
C SER A 264 -9.17 -5.98 14.05
N LEU A 265 -8.64 -6.54 15.14
CA LEU A 265 -9.26 -7.67 15.84
C LEU A 265 -10.61 -7.30 16.43
N ILE A 266 -10.73 -6.11 17.01
CA ILE A 266 -12.00 -5.61 17.56
C ILE A 266 -13.01 -5.35 16.43
N LEU A 267 -12.57 -4.84 15.29
CA LEU A 267 -13.45 -4.70 14.13
C LEU A 267 -13.98 -6.06 13.67
N GLY A 268 -13.12 -7.08 13.61
CA GLY A 268 -13.54 -8.46 13.35
C GLY A 268 -14.52 -8.99 14.40
N LEU A 269 -14.32 -8.63 15.67
CA LEU A 269 -15.22 -8.97 16.75
C LEU A 269 -16.61 -8.32 16.55
N VAL A 270 -16.67 -7.04 16.19
CA VAL A 270 -17.93 -6.33 15.89
C VAL A 270 -18.64 -7.01 14.71
N ILE A 271 -17.93 -7.36 13.64
CA ILE A 271 -18.49 -8.11 12.51
C ILE A 271 -19.12 -9.44 12.99
N SER A 272 -18.44 -10.16 13.87
CA SER A 272 -18.94 -11.44 14.39
C SER A 272 -20.24 -11.32 15.16
N THR A 273 -20.58 -10.14 15.70
CA THR A 273 -21.86 -9.90 16.37
C THR A 273 -23.03 -9.77 15.39
N ILE A 274 -22.73 -9.44 14.13
CA ILE A 274 -23.71 -9.20 13.07
C ILE A 274 -23.85 -10.43 12.18
N ALA A 275 -22.72 -11.02 11.78
CA ALA A 275 -22.67 -12.16 10.88
C ALA A 275 -23.24 -13.42 11.55
N LYS A 276 -24.14 -14.10 10.87
CA LYS A 276 -24.75 -15.38 11.32
C LYS A 276 -23.97 -16.60 10.86
N THR A 277 -23.29 -16.50 9.70
CA THR A 277 -22.53 -17.59 9.09
C THR A 277 -21.08 -17.13 8.78
N GLN A 278 -20.16 -18.10 8.71
CA GLN A 278 -18.77 -17.82 8.31
C GLN A 278 -18.70 -17.14 6.93
N LEU A 279 -19.57 -17.54 6.00
CA LEU A 279 -19.65 -16.92 4.68
C LEU A 279 -20.02 -15.43 4.77
N GLN A 280 -21.00 -15.08 5.60
CA GLN A 280 -21.36 -13.67 5.84
C GLN A 280 -20.20 -12.89 6.48
N ALA A 281 -19.50 -13.48 7.44
CA ALA A 281 -18.34 -12.85 8.07
C ALA A 281 -17.23 -12.58 7.05
N MET A 282 -16.96 -13.53 6.14
CA MET A 282 -16.01 -13.36 5.04
C MET A 282 -16.43 -12.23 4.08
N GLN A 283 -17.69 -12.21 3.66
CA GLN A 283 -18.23 -11.16 2.77
C GLN A 283 -18.12 -9.77 3.39
N MET A 284 -18.49 -9.65 4.69
CA MET A 284 -18.34 -8.39 5.43
C MET A 284 -16.87 -7.96 5.57
N THR A 285 -15.96 -8.92 5.78
CA THR A 285 -14.52 -8.64 5.84
C THR A 285 -14.02 -8.08 4.51
N VAL A 286 -14.39 -8.70 3.38
CA VAL A 286 -14.03 -8.22 2.03
C VAL A 286 -14.63 -6.84 1.77
N PHE A 287 -15.88 -6.60 2.19
CA PHE A 287 -16.54 -5.30 2.04
C PHE A 287 -15.82 -4.16 2.78
N ILE A 288 -15.18 -4.44 3.92
CA ILE A 288 -14.36 -3.47 4.65
C ILE A 288 -12.94 -3.40 4.07
N LEU A 289 -12.40 -4.53 3.62
CA LEU A 289 -11.03 -4.62 3.10
C LEU A 289 -10.86 -3.79 1.82
N LEU A 290 -11.81 -3.85 0.89
CA LEU A 290 -11.72 -3.12 -0.39
C LEU A 290 -11.62 -1.59 -0.19
N PRO A 291 -12.51 -0.93 0.56
CA PRO A 291 -12.34 0.49 0.90
C PRO A 291 -11.03 0.75 1.66
N SER A 292 -10.63 -0.14 2.56
CA SER A 292 -9.37 0.01 3.31
C SER A 292 -8.14 0.01 2.38
N ILE A 293 -8.10 -0.82 1.33
CA ILE A 293 -7.02 -0.82 0.35
C ILE A 293 -7.03 0.47 -0.48
N LEU A 294 -8.21 0.88 -0.95
CA LEU A 294 -8.33 1.99 -1.90
C LEU A 294 -8.19 3.35 -1.21
N LEU A 295 -8.77 3.53 -0.02
CA LEU A 295 -8.90 4.83 0.63
C LEU A 295 -7.91 5.08 1.77
N SER A 296 -7.14 4.07 2.21
CA SER A 296 -6.20 4.24 3.32
C SER A 296 -4.94 5.05 2.98
N GLY A 297 -4.75 5.44 1.73
CA GLY A 297 -3.49 6.02 1.27
C GLY A 297 -2.47 4.97 0.84
N PHE A 298 -2.85 3.68 0.79
CA PHE A 298 -1.98 2.60 0.29
C PHE A 298 -1.86 2.67 -1.23
N MET A 299 -2.99 2.58 -1.94
CA MET A 299 -3.03 2.54 -3.40
C MET A 299 -3.01 3.95 -4.00
N PHE A 300 -3.80 4.86 -3.46
CA PHE A 300 -3.93 6.24 -3.91
C PHE A 300 -3.54 7.22 -2.80
N PRO A 301 -2.83 8.32 -3.12
CA PRO A 301 -2.52 9.37 -2.14
C PRO A 301 -3.81 9.96 -1.56
N TYR A 302 -3.88 10.10 -0.23
CA TYR A 302 -5.05 10.62 0.47
C TYR A 302 -5.43 12.03 -0.01
N GLU A 303 -4.44 12.88 -0.26
CA GLU A 303 -4.59 14.26 -0.68
C GLU A 303 -5.21 14.40 -2.08
N GLY A 304 -5.05 13.36 -2.92
CA GLY A 304 -5.63 13.31 -4.27
C GLY A 304 -7.08 12.82 -4.30
N MET A 305 -7.63 12.40 -3.18
CA MET A 305 -9.01 11.87 -3.13
C MET A 305 -10.05 12.98 -3.09
N PRO A 306 -11.24 12.78 -3.69
CA PRO A 306 -12.38 13.66 -3.47
C PRO A 306 -12.75 13.76 -1.97
N VAL A 307 -13.24 14.91 -1.52
CA VAL A 307 -13.56 15.18 -0.10
C VAL A 307 -14.48 14.11 0.52
N ALA A 308 -15.48 13.66 -0.23
CA ALA A 308 -16.37 12.59 0.25
C ALA A 308 -15.63 11.26 0.53
N ALA A 309 -14.64 10.91 -0.31
CA ALA A 309 -13.80 9.73 -0.12
C ALA A 309 -12.85 9.90 1.08
N GLN A 310 -12.33 11.11 1.30
CA GLN A 310 -11.51 11.43 2.48
C GLN A 310 -12.29 11.24 3.78
N TRP A 311 -13.57 11.67 3.84
CA TRP A 311 -14.41 11.43 5.03
C TRP A 311 -14.62 9.95 5.33
N ILE A 312 -14.82 9.12 4.30
CA ILE A 312 -14.92 7.67 4.48
C ILE A 312 -13.56 7.11 4.94
N ALA A 313 -12.47 7.58 4.35
CA ALA A 313 -11.13 7.17 4.72
C ALA A 313 -10.82 7.43 6.20
N GLU A 314 -11.22 8.59 6.75
CA GLU A 314 -11.02 8.94 8.17
C GLU A 314 -11.77 8.01 9.15
N VAL A 315 -12.77 7.27 8.69
CA VAL A 315 -13.47 6.27 9.54
C VAL A 315 -12.72 4.93 9.56
N LEU A 316 -11.77 4.71 8.64
CA LEU A 316 -11.08 3.44 8.49
C LEU A 316 -9.80 3.40 9.35
N PRO A 317 -9.65 2.40 10.24
CA PRO A 317 -8.41 2.23 11.03
C PRO A 317 -7.15 2.12 10.16
N ALA A 318 -7.27 1.53 8.97
CA ALA A 318 -6.18 1.38 8.03
C ALA A 318 -5.57 2.73 7.59
N THR A 319 -6.38 3.79 7.45
CA THR A 319 -5.92 5.13 7.07
C THR A 319 -4.98 5.71 8.13
N HIS A 320 -5.39 5.66 9.38
CA HIS A 320 -4.59 6.14 10.51
C HIS A 320 -3.31 5.32 10.68
N PHE A 321 -3.44 4.00 10.57
CA PHE A 321 -2.27 3.13 10.64
C PHE A 321 -1.29 3.38 9.50
N MET A 322 -1.77 3.65 8.30
CA MET A 322 -0.91 3.94 7.14
C MET A 322 -0.05 5.18 7.38
N ARG A 323 -0.64 6.25 7.96
CA ARG A 323 0.09 7.46 8.35
C ARG A 323 1.09 7.16 9.45
N MET A 324 0.69 6.38 10.46
CA MET A 324 1.54 5.98 11.59
C MET A 324 2.73 5.15 11.13
N ILE A 325 2.51 4.06 10.42
CA ILE A 325 3.58 3.13 10.05
C ILE A 325 4.60 3.76 9.10
N ARG A 326 4.15 4.56 8.10
CA ARG A 326 5.06 5.31 7.25
C ARG A 326 5.81 6.40 8.01
N GLY A 327 5.14 7.08 8.95
CA GLY A 327 5.76 8.05 9.84
C GLY A 327 6.89 7.43 10.65
N ILE A 328 6.61 6.33 11.32
CA ILE A 328 7.59 5.67 12.18
C ILE A 328 8.70 5.02 11.35
N VAL A 329 8.36 4.16 10.38
CA VAL A 329 9.36 3.36 9.64
C VAL A 329 10.24 4.24 8.76
N LEU A 330 9.66 5.19 8.00
CA LEU A 330 10.40 5.95 6.99
C LEU A 330 10.94 7.27 7.52
N ARG A 331 10.15 8.01 8.30
CA ARG A 331 10.52 9.34 8.80
C ARG A 331 11.17 9.32 10.18
N GLY A 332 11.11 8.18 10.89
CA GLY A 332 11.62 8.06 12.26
C GLY A 332 10.77 8.83 13.28
N ALA A 333 9.51 9.13 12.97
CA ALA A 333 8.60 9.83 13.87
C ALA A 333 8.20 8.96 15.06
N ASP A 334 7.99 9.58 16.22
CA ASP A 334 7.45 8.93 17.39
C ASP A 334 5.93 8.93 17.43
N LEU A 335 5.32 8.05 18.25
CA LEU A 335 3.86 8.01 18.43
C LEU A 335 3.30 9.33 18.99
N PHE A 336 4.11 10.10 19.71
CA PHE A 336 3.73 11.44 20.18
C PHE A 336 3.63 12.45 19.03
N ASP A 337 4.49 12.38 18.03
CA ASP A 337 4.40 13.21 16.83
C ASP A 337 3.12 12.91 16.05
N LEU A 338 2.66 11.64 16.13
CA LEU A 338 1.49 11.09 15.46
C LEU A 338 0.29 10.95 16.42
N TRP A 339 0.19 11.82 17.44
CA TRP A 339 -0.77 11.71 18.54
C TRP A 339 -2.23 11.68 18.06
N ARG A 340 -2.57 12.38 16.97
CA ARG A 340 -3.93 12.41 16.41
C ARG A 340 -4.37 11.02 15.96
N ASP A 341 -3.55 10.36 15.13
CA ASP A 341 -3.83 9.02 14.64
C ASP A 341 -3.78 7.99 15.78
N THR A 342 -2.84 8.17 16.72
CA THR A 342 -2.71 7.30 17.91
C THR A 342 -3.95 7.39 18.79
N LEU A 343 -4.43 8.59 19.14
CA LEU A 343 -5.64 8.77 19.94
C LEU A 343 -6.89 8.27 19.23
N TRP A 344 -6.99 8.51 17.92
CA TRP A 344 -8.10 8.00 17.13
C TRP A 344 -8.15 6.46 17.19
N MET A 345 -7.02 5.79 17.01
CA MET A 345 -6.90 4.34 17.09
C MET A 345 -7.29 3.79 18.47
N ILE A 346 -6.85 4.45 19.55
CA ILE A 346 -7.24 4.08 20.92
C ILE A 346 -8.74 4.24 21.09
N GLY A 347 -9.29 5.38 20.68
CA GLY A 347 -10.73 5.66 20.76
C GLY A 347 -11.56 4.66 19.96
N PHE A 348 -11.15 4.33 18.74
CA PHE A 348 -11.80 3.31 17.90
C PHE A 348 -11.77 1.93 18.56
N THR A 349 -10.63 1.55 19.12
CA THR A 349 -10.45 0.27 19.82
C THR A 349 -11.37 0.16 21.03
N LEU A 350 -11.42 1.20 21.86
CA LEU A 350 -12.29 1.24 23.04
C LEU A 350 -13.77 1.24 22.69
N LEU A 351 -14.16 2.06 21.72
CA LEU A 351 -15.55 2.13 21.23
C LEU A 351 -15.99 0.79 20.65
N GLY A 352 -15.18 0.18 19.79
CA GLY A 352 -15.48 -1.12 19.22
C GLY A 352 -15.59 -2.23 20.27
N LEU A 353 -14.76 -2.19 21.32
CA LEU A 353 -14.83 -3.13 22.43
C LEU A 353 -16.14 -2.96 23.23
N ILE A 354 -16.57 -1.73 23.47
CA ILE A 354 -17.87 -1.45 24.13
C ILE A 354 -19.01 -1.98 23.26
N ILE A 355 -19.03 -1.67 21.96
CA ILE A 355 -20.08 -2.14 21.05
C ILE A 355 -20.10 -3.67 20.99
N ALA A 356 -18.96 -4.31 20.87
CA ALA A 356 -18.87 -5.77 20.85
C ALA A 356 -19.38 -6.38 22.17
N SER A 357 -18.98 -5.83 23.32
CA SER A 357 -19.36 -6.35 24.62
C SER A 357 -20.84 -6.19 24.93
N THR A 358 -21.49 -5.12 24.47
CA THR A 358 -22.92 -4.87 24.67
C THR A 358 -23.78 -5.68 23.72
N ARG A 359 -23.31 -5.92 22.47
CA ARG A 359 -24.05 -6.72 21.48
C ARG A 359 -23.90 -8.24 21.68
N PHE A 360 -22.82 -8.67 22.30
CA PHE A 360 -22.57 -10.09 22.54
C PHE A 360 -23.43 -10.56 23.69
N LYS A 361 -24.72 -10.80 23.43
CA LYS A 361 -25.64 -11.38 24.41
C LYS A 361 -25.30 -12.87 24.60
N LYS A 362 -25.25 -13.30 25.87
CA LYS A 362 -25.23 -14.68 26.30
C LYS A 362 -26.69 -15.21 26.35
N SER A 363 -27.43 -15.08 25.26
CA SER A 363 -28.84 -15.46 25.20
C SER A 363 -29.06 -16.52 24.14
N LEU A 364 -30.01 -17.43 24.39
CA LEU A 364 -30.44 -18.49 23.47
C LEU A 364 -31.49 -17.98 22.47
N ASP A 365 -31.72 -16.67 22.36
CA ASP A 365 -32.67 -16.06 21.43
C ASP A 365 -32.08 -15.83 20.03
#